data_435e038fdfa29921fb0c940a573f5665
#
_entry.id   435e038fdfa29921fb0c940a573f5665
#
_cell.length_a   1.000
_cell.length_b   1.000
_cell.length_c   1.000
_cell.angle_alpha   90.00
_cell.angle_beta   90.00
_cell.angle_gamma   90.00
#
_symmetry.space_group_name_H-M   'P 1'
#
loop_
_entity.id
_entity.type
_entity.pdbx_description
1 polymer ?
#
loop_
_entity_poly.entity_id
_entity_poly.type
_entity_poly.pdbx_seq_one_letter_code
_entity_poly.pdbx_strand_id
1 'polypeptide(L)'
;KGVFEDMTPYLEKSSVLSKDDFFENIVDSYTFDGKLVGIPKSFTLSTIVGRTSEVGDKKGWTIDDIIAYAGQHEGASLFEGMTKSGMLYTLLAYDLDSYIDWETGKCSFDSEDFQKVLEFVNTFPEEYDWQNDDRSTPAKIQSGEVLLNMTGIYQLNSIQEEEAMFGEPVTYIGYPTSGGGSGTYMQASELYAITAKSSNKDGAWAFIENYLNQPFDDLYSYGLPARKSALDDMVEKALNVTYMTDENGEQILDENGNPIPEDGTSGISYGDWEYTYHTPTEEEINILKELISVAEPSSATGNDEITNIITEEAEAFFKGQKSVADVAGVIQSRVQVYVNENR
;
A
#
# COMPACT_ATOMS: atom_id res chain seq x y z
N LYS A 1 2.92 -0.62 24.81
CA LYS A 1 4.32 -0.36 25.23
C LYS A 1 4.85 -1.60 25.98
N GLY A 2 6.08 -2.09 25.64
CA GLY A 2 6.73 -3.20 26.35
C GLY A 2 6.14 -4.58 26.10
N VAL A 3 5.38 -4.79 25.03
CA VAL A 3 4.82 -6.09 24.65
C VAL A 3 5.86 -6.95 23.94
N PHE A 4 6.69 -6.32 23.12
CA PHE A 4 7.72 -6.99 22.33
C PHE A 4 9.12 -6.70 22.86
N GLU A 5 10.02 -7.66 22.63
CA GLU A 5 11.43 -7.59 22.95
C GLU A 5 12.16 -6.75 21.90
N ASP A 6 13.21 -6.04 22.35
CA ASP A 6 14.15 -5.40 21.43
C ASP A 6 15.01 -6.46 20.72
N MET A 7 14.86 -6.61 19.42
CA MET A 7 15.62 -7.57 18.63
C MET A 7 16.95 -7.02 18.10
N THR A 8 17.25 -5.72 18.30
CA THR A 8 18.52 -5.12 17.89
C THR A 8 19.74 -5.91 18.41
N PRO A 9 19.84 -6.27 19.72
CA PRO A 9 21.00 -6.98 20.23
C PRO A 9 21.15 -8.41 19.69
N TYR A 10 20.06 -9.01 19.22
CA TYR A 10 20.10 -10.35 18.61
C TYR A 10 20.62 -10.26 17.18
N LEU A 11 20.12 -9.28 16.41
CA LEU A 11 20.56 -9.03 15.04
C LEU A 11 22.05 -8.62 14.97
N GLU A 12 22.50 -7.78 15.92
CA GLU A 12 23.92 -7.38 16.02
C GLU A 12 24.88 -8.54 16.33
N LYS A 13 24.40 -9.58 17.01
CA LYS A 13 25.18 -10.79 17.33
C LYS A 13 25.08 -11.88 16.27
N SER A 14 24.17 -11.74 15.34
CA SER A 14 23.98 -12.71 14.27
C SER A 14 25.25 -12.80 13.39
N SER A 15 25.58 -14.02 12.98
CA SER A 15 26.65 -14.26 12.01
C SER A 15 26.14 -14.43 10.58
N VAL A 16 24.81 -14.43 10.38
CA VAL A 16 24.16 -14.75 9.12
C VAL A 16 23.22 -13.66 8.62
N LEU A 17 22.80 -12.73 9.51
CA LEU A 17 21.95 -11.58 9.18
C LEU A 17 22.51 -10.31 9.83
N SER A 18 22.35 -9.20 9.13
CA SER A 18 22.62 -7.84 9.62
C SER A 18 21.47 -6.89 9.27
N LYS A 19 21.39 -5.72 9.91
CA LYS A 19 20.40 -4.70 9.55
C LYS A 19 20.58 -4.26 8.08
N ASP A 20 21.80 -4.24 7.57
CA ASP A 20 22.13 -3.80 6.21
C ASP A 20 21.63 -4.75 5.11
N ASP A 21 21.26 -6.00 5.47
CA ASP A 21 20.66 -6.96 4.55
C ASP A 21 19.22 -6.59 4.17
N PHE A 22 18.58 -5.72 4.93
CA PHE A 22 17.20 -5.30 4.74
C PHE A 22 17.10 -3.90 4.15
N PHE A 23 15.95 -3.56 3.58
CA PHE A 23 15.65 -2.17 3.22
C PHE A 23 15.49 -1.35 4.50
N GLU A 24 16.23 -0.25 4.59
CA GLU A 24 16.33 0.57 5.81
C GLU A 24 14.96 1.11 6.24
N ASN A 25 14.22 1.75 5.33
CA ASN A 25 12.90 2.28 5.59
C ASN A 25 11.90 1.20 6.05
N ILE A 26 12.03 -0.04 5.54
CA ILE A 26 11.17 -1.16 5.92
C ILE A 26 11.45 -1.60 7.37
N VAL A 27 12.72 -1.71 7.75
CA VAL A 27 13.11 -2.08 9.13
C VAL A 27 12.83 -0.94 10.10
N ASP A 28 13.08 0.30 9.69
CA ASP A 28 12.85 1.49 10.53
C ASP A 28 11.38 1.67 10.87
N SER A 29 10.46 1.22 10.01
CA SER A 29 9.02 1.20 10.28
C SER A 29 8.64 0.35 11.51
N TYR A 30 9.49 -0.59 11.92
CA TYR A 30 9.30 -1.43 13.12
C TYR A 30 10.29 -1.11 14.23
N THR A 31 10.95 0.07 14.15
CA THR A 31 11.89 0.57 15.15
C THR A 31 11.24 1.71 15.93
N PHE A 32 10.93 1.50 17.21
CA PHE A 32 10.29 2.48 18.09
C PHE A 32 11.20 2.78 19.27
N ASP A 33 11.44 4.06 19.57
CA ASP A 33 12.35 4.50 20.62
C ASP A 33 13.74 3.85 20.53
N GLY A 34 14.23 3.65 19.29
CA GLY A 34 15.52 3.02 19.00
C GLY A 34 15.55 1.50 19.20
N LYS A 35 14.40 0.84 19.41
CA LYS A 35 14.25 -0.58 19.60
C LYS A 35 13.58 -1.23 18.40
N LEU A 36 14.21 -2.21 17.81
CA LEU A 36 13.64 -3.02 16.75
C LEU A 36 12.69 -4.06 17.35
N VAL A 37 11.38 -3.86 17.24
CA VAL A 37 10.36 -4.71 17.85
C VAL A 37 9.75 -5.73 16.90
N GLY A 38 10.07 -5.66 15.62
CA GLY A 38 9.63 -6.59 14.60
C GLY A 38 10.56 -6.59 13.40
N ILE A 39 10.70 -7.73 12.72
CA ILE A 39 11.43 -7.82 11.46
C ILE A 39 10.51 -8.46 10.43
N PRO A 40 10.17 -7.74 9.34
CA PRO A 40 9.37 -8.32 8.28
C PRO A 40 10.20 -9.28 7.42
N LYS A 41 9.58 -10.39 6.98
CA LYS A 41 10.12 -11.25 5.92
C LYS A 41 9.66 -10.74 4.56
N SER A 42 8.39 -10.33 4.49
CA SER A 42 7.77 -9.79 3.28
C SER A 42 6.85 -8.61 3.61
N PHE A 43 6.58 -7.80 2.59
CA PHE A 43 5.70 -6.64 2.66
C PHE A 43 4.99 -6.41 1.34
N THR A 44 3.95 -5.62 1.37
CA THR A 44 3.27 -5.08 0.19
C THR A 44 3.35 -3.56 0.21
N LEU A 45 3.25 -2.95 -0.97
CA LEU A 45 3.11 -1.51 -1.11
C LEU A 45 1.68 -1.18 -1.52
N SER A 46 1.19 -0.04 -1.07
CA SER A 46 -0.08 0.54 -1.50
C SER A 46 0.19 1.95 -2.02
N THR A 47 -0.38 2.29 -3.17
CA THR A 47 -0.17 3.58 -3.83
C THR A 47 -1.35 3.90 -4.75
N ILE A 48 -1.35 5.10 -5.32
CA ILE A 48 -2.28 5.48 -6.38
C ILE A 48 -1.50 5.71 -7.67
N VAL A 49 -2.09 5.28 -8.80
CA VAL A 49 -1.50 5.39 -10.13
C VAL A 49 -2.49 6.02 -11.09
N GLY A 50 -1.97 6.77 -12.05
CA GLY A 50 -2.75 7.39 -13.14
C GLY A 50 -1.94 7.50 -14.42
N ARG A 51 -2.61 7.81 -15.55
CA ARG A 51 -1.94 8.02 -16.84
C ARG A 51 -0.94 9.15 -16.77
N THR A 52 0.32 8.89 -17.13
CA THR A 52 1.34 9.96 -17.16
C THR A 52 0.94 11.13 -18.05
N SER A 53 0.23 10.88 -19.14
CA SER A 53 -0.28 11.92 -20.04
C SER A 53 -1.27 12.89 -19.38
N GLU A 54 -1.97 12.47 -18.31
CA GLU A 54 -2.97 13.25 -17.59
C GLU A 54 -2.45 13.78 -16.25
N VAL A 55 -1.79 12.92 -15.45
CA VAL A 55 -1.32 13.28 -14.10
C VAL A 55 0.07 13.93 -14.10
N GLY A 56 0.83 13.81 -15.21
CA GLY A 56 2.21 14.29 -15.33
C GLY A 56 3.18 13.44 -14.49
N ASP A 57 4.37 13.99 -14.23
CA ASP A 57 5.46 13.29 -13.52
C ASP A 57 5.48 13.58 -12.01
N LYS A 58 4.52 14.37 -11.51
CA LYS A 58 4.49 14.76 -10.09
C LYS A 58 4.09 13.58 -9.22
N LYS A 59 5.00 13.14 -8.37
CA LYS A 59 4.76 12.15 -7.29
C LYS A 59 4.46 12.88 -5.97
N GLY A 60 3.86 12.17 -5.02
CA GLY A 60 3.55 12.74 -3.70
C GLY A 60 2.48 13.83 -3.78
N TRP A 61 1.30 13.47 -4.27
CA TRP A 61 0.19 14.40 -4.37
C TRP A 61 -0.32 14.83 -2.99
N THR A 62 -0.77 16.07 -2.93
CA THR A 62 -1.50 16.62 -1.80
C THR A 62 -3.01 16.52 -2.02
N ILE A 63 -3.79 16.78 -0.97
CA ILE A 63 -5.27 16.92 -1.10
C ILE A 63 -5.64 18.00 -2.11
N ASP A 64 -4.91 19.11 -2.17
CA ASP A 64 -5.18 20.18 -3.14
C ASP A 64 -4.90 19.71 -4.59
N ASP A 65 -3.90 18.85 -4.81
CA ASP A 65 -3.60 18.29 -6.15
C ASP A 65 -4.74 17.39 -6.64
N ILE A 66 -5.23 16.46 -5.80
CA ILE A 66 -6.30 15.54 -6.23
C ILE A 66 -7.64 16.28 -6.42
N ILE A 67 -7.93 17.31 -5.61
CA ILE A 67 -9.10 18.17 -5.79
C ILE A 67 -9.01 18.92 -7.13
N ALA A 68 -7.83 19.48 -7.44
CA ALA A 68 -7.60 20.20 -8.69
C ALA A 68 -7.75 19.27 -9.91
N TYR A 69 -7.23 18.05 -9.80
CA TYR A 69 -7.35 17.03 -10.85
C TYR A 69 -8.81 16.61 -11.05
N ALA A 70 -9.56 16.33 -9.98
CA ALA A 70 -10.97 15.99 -10.03
C ALA A 70 -11.80 17.10 -10.71
N GLY A 71 -11.52 18.37 -10.39
CA GLY A 71 -12.20 19.52 -10.97
C GLY A 71 -11.96 19.71 -12.48
N GLN A 72 -10.91 19.10 -13.05
CA GLN A 72 -10.61 19.14 -14.49
C GLN A 72 -11.32 18.03 -15.27
N HIS A 73 -11.88 17.03 -14.59
CA HIS A 73 -12.44 15.80 -15.18
C HIS A 73 -13.90 15.59 -14.75
N GLU A 74 -14.72 16.64 -14.87
CA GLU A 74 -16.14 16.55 -14.51
C GLU A 74 -16.85 15.41 -15.28
N GLY A 75 -17.55 14.55 -14.56
CA GLY A 75 -18.33 13.44 -15.11
C GLY A 75 -17.61 12.10 -15.15
N ALA A 76 -16.29 12.05 -14.91
CA ALA A 76 -15.56 10.80 -14.68
C ALA A 76 -15.44 10.51 -13.18
N SER A 77 -15.29 9.23 -12.83
CA SER A 77 -15.02 8.81 -11.45
C SER A 77 -13.51 8.83 -11.20
N LEU A 78 -13.07 9.39 -10.07
CA LEU A 78 -11.65 9.29 -9.69
C LEU A 78 -11.23 7.83 -9.50
N PHE A 79 -12.02 7.06 -8.75
CA PHE A 79 -11.76 5.66 -8.44
C PHE A 79 -13.03 4.83 -8.64
N GLU A 80 -12.86 3.58 -9.02
CA GLU A 80 -13.96 2.64 -9.15
C GLU A 80 -14.61 2.34 -7.79
N GLY A 81 -15.93 2.36 -7.76
CA GLY A 81 -16.73 1.93 -6.60
C GLY A 81 -16.52 2.74 -5.32
N MET A 82 -15.80 3.86 -5.40
CA MET A 82 -15.48 4.65 -4.22
C MET A 82 -16.69 5.41 -3.69
N THR A 83 -16.94 5.27 -2.38
CA THR A 83 -17.99 5.99 -1.64
C THR A 83 -17.39 7.01 -0.67
N LYS A 84 -18.23 7.90 -0.11
CA LYS A 84 -17.81 8.85 0.94
C LYS A 84 -17.11 8.15 2.10
N SER A 85 -17.72 7.11 2.66
CA SER A 85 -17.16 6.39 3.79
C SER A 85 -15.88 5.64 3.41
N GLY A 86 -15.82 5.06 2.21
CA GLY A 86 -14.63 4.39 1.69
C GLY A 86 -13.47 5.36 1.53
N MET A 87 -13.70 6.53 0.92
CA MET A 87 -12.65 7.53 0.70
C MET A 87 -12.16 8.14 2.02
N LEU A 88 -13.07 8.45 2.95
CA LEU A 88 -12.69 8.95 4.27
C LEU A 88 -11.82 7.91 5.01
N TYR A 89 -12.24 6.65 5.03
CA TYR A 89 -11.46 5.57 5.64
C TYR A 89 -10.07 5.47 5.02
N THR A 90 -9.98 5.49 3.69
CA THR A 90 -8.71 5.40 2.96
C THR A 90 -7.76 6.55 3.31
N LEU A 91 -8.25 7.80 3.29
CA LEU A 91 -7.42 8.95 3.63
C LEU A 91 -6.94 8.91 5.09
N LEU A 92 -7.82 8.53 6.03
CA LEU A 92 -7.44 8.39 7.43
C LEU A 92 -6.41 7.27 7.65
N ALA A 93 -6.52 6.16 6.89
CA ALA A 93 -5.58 5.06 7.00
C ALA A 93 -4.14 5.47 6.66
N TYR A 94 -3.97 6.46 5.79
CA TYR A 94 -2.66 6.85 5.27
C TYR A 94 -2.16 8.23 5.76
N ASP A 95 -3.04 9.11 6.26
CA ASP A 95 -2.65 10.48 6.65
C ASP A 95 -3.14 10.88 8.07
N LEU A 96 -3.60 9.93 8.89
CA LEU A 96 -4.11 10.22 10.24
C LEU A 96 -3.06 10.92 11.12
N ASP A 97 -1.79 10.53 10.98
CA ASP A 97 -0.68 11.05 11.75
C ASP A 97 -0.39 12.54 11.47
N SER A 98 -0.86 13.09 10.34
CA SER A 98 -0.79 14.52 10.04
C SER A 98 -1.69 15.35 10.94
N TYR A 99 -2.70 14.75 11.57
CA TYR A 99 -3.66 15.42 12.44
C TYR A 99 -3.46 15.12 13.94
N ILE A 100 -2.48 14.28 14.30
CA ILE A 100 -2.19 13.90 15.69
C ILE A 100 -0.69 13.98 15.95
N ASP A 101 -0.29 14.90 16.81
CA ASP A 101 1.06 14.90 17.38
C ASP A 101 1.09 13.90 18.55
N TRP A 102 1.59 12.69 18.27
CA TRP A 102 1.67 11.62 19.26
C TRP A 102 2.64 11.91 20.41
N GLU A 103 3.62 12.81 20.23
CA GLU A 103 4.55 13.20 21.28
C GLU A 103 3.86 14.09 22.34
N THR A 104 3.14 15.10 21.87
CA THR A 104 2.40 16.03 22.74
C THR A 104 0.98 15.59 23.05
N GLY A 105 0.40 14.75 22.21
CA GLY A 105 -1.00 14.35 22.22
C GLY A 105 -1.96 15.41 21.68
N LYS A 106 -1.44 16.41 20.98
CA LYS A 106 -2.28 17.47 20.41
C LYS A 106 -2.89 17.01 19.08
N CYS A 107 -4.19 17.22 18.94
CA CYS A 107 -4.92 16.96 17.70
C CYS A 107 -5.22 18.27 16.94
N SER A 108 -5.48 18.16 15.63
CA SER A 108 -5.78 19.30 14.72
C SER A 108 -6.89 18.99 13.71
N PHE A 109 -7.91 18.24 14.11
CA PHE A 109 -9.07 17.89 13.27
C PHE A 109 -10.04 19.06 13.03
N ASP A 110 -9.90 20.19 13.74
CA ASP A 110 -10.66 21.42 13.46
C ASP A 110 -9.95 22.35 12.46
N SER A 111 -8.81 21.94 11.92
CA SER A 111 -8.05 22.72 10.94
C SER A 111 -8.80 22.89 9.61
N GLU A 112 -8.45 23.94 8.84
CA GLU A 112 -8.97 24.15 7.48
C GLU A 112 -8.59 22.99 6.57
N ASP A 113 -7.42 22.39 6.74
CA ASP A 113 -6.95 21.27 5.92
C ASP A 113 -7.81 20.02 6.13
N PHE A 114 -8.17 19.70 7.38
CA PHE A 114 -9.08 18.56 7.64
C PHE A 114 -10.50 18.86 7.14
N GLN A 115 -10.98 20.09 7.24
CA GLN A 115 -12.27 20.48 6.67
C GLN A 115 -12.28 20.29 5.14
N LYS A 116 -11.20 20.65 4.42
CA LYS A 116 -11.06 20.35 2.98
C LYS A 116 -11.15 18.85 2.67
N VAL A 117 -10.54 18.01 3.52
CA VAL A 117 -10.65 16.54 3.37
C VAL A 117 -12.11 16.11 3.44
N LEU A 118 -12.87 16.57 4.45
CA LEU A 118 -14.28 16.25 4.58
C LEU A 118 -15.11 16.76 3.40
N GLU A 119 -14.85 17.98 2.90
CA GLU A 119 -15.51 18.55 1.74
C GLU A 119 -15.20 17.74 0.47
N PHE A 120 -13.95 17.37 0.24
CA PHE A 120 -13.55 16.51 -0.87
C PHE A 120 -14.23 15.15 -0.80
N VAL A 121 -14.19 14.48 0.34
CA VAL A 121 -14.88 13.19 0.57
C VAL A 121 -16.37 13.30 0.29
N ASN A 122 -17.01 14.43 0.64
CA ASN A 122 -18.44 14.65 0.40
C ASN A 122 -18.80 14.76 -1.09
N THR A 123 -17.83 14.87 -2.00
CA THR A 123 -18.08 14.83 -3.45
C THR A 123 -18.35 13.44 -3.99
N PHE A 124 -17.97 12.39 -3.26
CA PHE A 124 -18.20 11.00 -3.63
C PHE A 124 -19.66 10.58 -3.39
N PRO A 125 -20.15 9.52 -4.07
CA PRO A 125 -21.47 9.00 -3.83
C PRO A 125 -21.59 8.37 -2.43
N GLU A 126 -22.80 8.32 -1.89
CA GLU A 126 -23.12 7.63 -0.63
C GLU A 126 -22.99 6.11 -0.77
N GLU A 127 -23.50 5.57 -1.89
CA GLU A 127 -23.52 4.15 -2.21
C GLU A 127 -23.05 3.93 -3.65
N TYR A 128 -22.52 2.74 -3.92
CA TYR A 128 -22.17 2.31 -5.26
C TYR A 128 -22.98 1.06 -5.65
N ASP A 129 -23.52 1.06 -6.88
CA ASP A 129 -24.36 -0.02 -7.37
C ASP A 129 -23.55 -1.13 -8.07
N TRP A 130 -22.99 -2.03 -7.28
CA TRP A 130 -22.25 -3.17 -7.76
C TRP A 130 -23.07 -4.18 -8.59
N GLN A 131 -24.43 -4.15 -8.47
CA GLN A 131 -25.28 -5.12 -9.14
C GLN A 131 -25.49 -4.82 -10.63
N ASN A 132 -25.37 -3.56 -11.00
CA ASN A 132 -25.55 -3.10 -12.38
C ASN A 132 -24.24 -2.73 -13.06
N ASP A 133 -23.11 -3.10 -12.47
CA ASP A 133 -21.77 -2.82 -12.97
C ASP A 133 -21.08 -4.15 -13.31
N ASP A 134 -21.09 -4.50 -14.59
CA ASP A 134 -20.60 -5.78 -15.15
C ASP A 134 -19.26 -5.67 -15.89
N ARG A 135 -18.71 -4.44 -16.03
CA ARG A 135 -17.41 -4.20 -16.68
C ARG A 135 -16.26 -4.26 -15.66
N SER A 136 -15.13 -4.76 -16.12
CA SER A 136 -13.92 -4.78 -15.30
C SER A 136 -13.34 -3.37 -15.06
N THR A 137 -12.57 -3.23 -14.00
CA THR A 137 -11.79 -2.00 -13.70
C THR A 137 -10.91 -1.58 -14.89
N PRO A 138 -10.14 -2.49 -15.54
CA PRO A 138 -9.37 -2.14 -16.73
C PRO A 138 -10.22 -1.55 -17.86
N ALA A 139 -11.38 -2.14 -18.14
CA ALA A 139 -12.27 -1.64 -19.22
C ALA A 139 -12.80 -0.22 -18.92
N LYS A 140 -13.08 0.10 -17.65
CA LYS A 140 -13.49 1.45 -17.22
C LYS A 140 -12.35 2.45 -17.27
N ILE A 141 -11.15 2.04 -16.87
CA ILE A 141 -9.95 2.86 -16.99
C ILE A 141 -9.66 3.17 -18.46
N GLN A 142 -9.67 2.17 -19.34
CA GLN A 142 -9.41 2.35 -20.77
C GLN A 142 -10.45 3.25 -21.47
N SER A 143 -11.70 3.21 -21.02
CA SER A 143 -12.75 4.10 -21.53
C SER A 143 -12.70 5.53 -20.98
N GLY A 144 -11.85 5.80 -19.97
CA GLY A 144 -11.78 7.10 -19.29
C GLY A 144 -12.92 7.37 -18.31
N GLU A 145 -13.69 6.34 -17.95
CA GLU A 145 -14.75 6.45 -16.93
C GLU A 145 -14.17 6.46 -15.52
N VAL A 146 -13.07 5.73 -15.30
CA VAL A 146 -12.26 5.73 -14.09
C VAL A 146 -10.89 6.30 -14.42
N LEU A 147 -10.42 7.25 -13.63
CA LEU A 147 -9.23 8.05 -13.93
C LEU A 147 -7.96 7.54 -13.23
N LEU A 148 -8.09 7.05 -12.03
CA LEU A 148 -6.99 6.64 -11.14
C LEU A 148 -7.27 5.22 -10.61
N ASN A 149 -6.19 4.49 -10.34
CA ASN A 149 -6.28 3.20 -9.67
C ASN A 149 -5.57 3.21 -8.32
N MET A 150 -6.24 2.71 -7.28
CA MET A 150 -5.60 2.39 -6.00
C MET A 150 -5.07 0.97 -6.07
N THR A 151 -3.77 0.81 -6.03
CA THR A 151 -3.12 -0.47 -6.29
C THR A 151 -2.26 -0.95 -5.15
N GLY A 152 -2.14 -2.29 -5.07
CA GLY A 152 -1.19 -3.00 -4.21
C GLY A 152 -0.07 -3.59 -5.04
N ILE A 153 1.18 -3.24 -4.73
CA ILE A 153 2.36 -3.84 -5.35
C ILE A 153 2.88 -4.94 -4.43
N TYR A 154 2.72 -6.18 -4.83
CA TYR A 154 3.09 -7.38 -4.06
C TYR A 154 4.00 -8.34 -4.83
N GLN A 155 4.26 -8.05 -6.11
CA GLN A 155 5.15 -8.79 -7.00
C GLN A 155 5.65 -7.87 -8.13
N LEU A 156 6.65 -8.31 -8.86
CA LEU A 156 7.21 -7.51 -9.96
C LEU A 156 6.19 -7.27 -11.07
N ASN A 157 5.36 -8.28 -11.38
CA ASN A 157 4.34 -8.18 -12.43
C ASN A 157 3.23 -7.15 -12.10
N SER A 158 3.07 -6.74 -10.84
CA SER A 158 2.12 -5.67 -10.49
C SER A 158 2.40 -4.35 -11.24
N ILE A 159 3.67 -4.10 -11.62
CA ILE A 159 4.03 -2.91 -12.42
C ILE A 159 3.47 -3.06 -13.84
N GLN A 160 3.61 -4.24 -14.45
CA GLN A 160 3.10 -4.51 -15.80
C GLN A 160 1.57 -4.44 -15.86
N GLU A 161 0.90 -4.91 -14.82
CA GLU A 161 -0.57 -4.89 -14.72
C GLU A 161 -1.09 -3.46 -14.80
N GLU A 162 -0.48 -2.52 -14.09
CA GLU A 162 -0.92 -1.12 -14.11
C GLU A 162 -0.74 -0.49 -15.50
N GLU A 163 0.44 -0.64 -16.12
CA GLU A 163 0.66 -0.11 -17.46
C GLU A 163 -0.30 -0.73 -18.48
N ALA A 164 -0.56 -2.03 -18.38
CA ALA A 164 -1.49 -2.72 -19.26
C ALA A 164 -2.95 -2.28 -19.05
N MET A 165 -3.39 -2.06 -17.78
CA MET A 165 -4.73 -1.54 -17.47
C MET A 165 -4.95 -0.16 -18.06
N PHE A 166 -3.98 0.73 -17.95
CA PHE A 166 -4.08 2.07 -18.51
C PHE A 166 -3.83 2.12 -20.03
N GLY A 167 -3.13 1.13 -20.60
CA GLY A 167 -2.78 1.07 -22.02
C GLY A 167 -1.72 2.09 -22.45
N GLU A 168 -1.06 2.75 -21.51
CA GLU A 168 -0.02 3.74 -21.69
C GLU A 168 0.87 3.85 -20.44
N PRO A 169 2.02 4.56 -20.49
CA PRO A 169 2.85 4.79 -19.30
C PRO A 169 2.08 5.43 -18.14
N VAL A 170 2.37 4.98 -16.93
CA VAL A 170 1.70 5.42 -15.70
C VAL A 170 2.67 6.14 -14.77
N THR A 171 2.12 7.03 -13.95
CA THR A 171 2.83 7.67 -12.85
C THR A 171 2.22 7.22 -11.52
N TYR A 172 3.06 6.74 -10.61
CA TYR A 172 2.69 6.40 -9.25
C TYR A 172 2.67 7.68 -8.42
N ILE A 173 1.50 8.31 -8.34
CA ILE A 173 1.30 9.62 -7.71
C ILE A 173 1.24 9.54 -6.18
N GLY A 174 0.93 8.36 -5.63
CA GLY A 174 0.76 8.14 -4.19
C GLY A 174 -0.61 8.55 -3.66
N TYR A 175 -0.93 8.13 -2.44
CA TYR A 175 -2.10 8.64 -1.72
C TYR A 175 -1.88 10.11 -1.36
N PRO A 176 -2.90 10.97 -1.53
CA PRO A 176 -2.74 12.38 -1.20
C PRO A 176 -2.54 12.55 0.32
N THR A 177 -1.51 13.32 0.68
CA THR A 177 -1.13 13.60 2.07
C THR A 177 -1.17 15.09 2.35
N SER A 178 -1.37 15.47 3.61
CA SER A 178 -1.29 16.87 4.06
C SER A 178 0.14 17.41 4.04
N GLY A 179 1.14 16.53 4.24
CA GLY A 179 2.55 16.86 4.36
C GLY A 179 3.35 16.79 3.05
N GLY A 180 2.78 16.29 1.95
CA GLY A 180 3.48 16.09 0.68
C GLY A 180 4.55 15.00 0.73
N GLY A 181 4.32 13.91 1.49
CA GLY A 181 5.12 12.69 1.49
C GLY A 181 5.01 11.92 0.18
N SER A 182 5.63 10.74 0.09
CA SER A 182 5.58 9.93 -1.14
C SER A 182 4.16 9.44 -1.46
N GLY A 183 3.33 9.27 -0.43
CA GLY A 183 2.00 8.67 -0.56
C GLY A 183 2.04 7.18 -0.93
N THR A 184 3.22 6.57 -0.94
CA THR A 184 3.39 5.13 -1.11
C THR A 184 3.65 4.52 0.26
N TYR A 185 2.78 3.60 0.66
CA TYR A 185 2.81 3.03 2.00
C TYR A 185 3.13 1.55 1.96
N MET A 186 3.89 1.09 2.96
CA MET A 186 4.21 -0.31 3.13
C MET A 186 3.46 -0.93 4.31
N GLN A 187 3.10 -2.20 4.16
CA GLN A 187 2.56 -3.04 5.22
C GLN A 187 3.26 -4.40 5.18
N ALA A 188 3.75 -4.87 6.34
CA ALA A 188 4.31 -6.20 6.41
C ALA A 188 3.22 -7.25 6.15
N SER A 189 3.49 -8.18 5.24
CA SER A 189 2.67 -9.38 5.02
C SER A 189 3.03 -10.48 6.01
N GLU A 190 4.34 -10.62 6.28
CA GLU A 190 4.87 -11.51 7.31
C GLU A 190 5.80 -10.73 8.23
N LEU A 191 5.42 -10.61 9.50
CA LEU A 191 6.16 -9.88 10.52
C LEU A 191 6.47 -10.80 11.71
N TYR A 192 7.73 -10.86 12.09
CA TYR A 192 8.19 -11.66 13.22
C TYR A 192 8.62 -10.78 14.37
N ALA A 193 8.18 -11.12 15.57
CA ALA A 193 8.50 -10.42 16.81
C ALA A 193 8.66 -11.41 17.98
N ILE A 194 9.48 -11.05 18.95
CA ILE A 194 9.63 -11.82 20.19
C ILE A 194 8.82 -11.12 21.28
N THR A 195 7.96 -11.86 21.97
CA THR A 195 7.24 -11.26 23.11
C THR A 195 8.21 -11.00 24.28
N ALA A 196 8.11 -9.82 24.90
CA ALA A 196 8.96 -9.43 26.01
C ALA A 196 8.86 -10.41 27.21
N LYS A 197 7.71 -11.10 27.35
CA LYS A 197 7.46 -12.10 28.42
C LYS A 197 7.92 -13.52 28.07
N SER A 198 8.50 -13.76 26.89
CA SER A 198 9.01 -15.08 26.52
C SER A 198 10.10 -15.53 27.50
N SER A 199 9.99 -16.76 27.98
CA SER A 199 11.01 -17.40 28.82
C SER A 199 12.16 -18.02 28.01
N ASN A 200 12.02 -18.08 26.66
CA ASN A 200 13.02 -18.64 25.75
C ASN A 200 13.23 -17.69 24.55
N LYS A 201 13.76 -16.50 24.81
CA LYS A 201 13.98 -15.48 23.78
C LYS A 201 15.06 -15.90 22.78
N ASP A 202 16.14 -16.54 23.25
CA ASP A 202 17.22 -17.03 22.39
C ASP A 202 16.70 -18.11 21.42
N GLY A 203 15.84 -19.01 21.89
CA GLY A 203 15.21 -20.03 21.03
C GLY A 203 14.24 -19.40 20.02
N ALA A 204 13.49 -18.37 20.43
CA ALA A 204 12.62 -17.60 19.52
C ALA A 204 13.45 -16.89 18.44
N TRP A 205 14.56 -16.26 18.83
CA TRP A 205 15.46 -15.63 17.87
C TRP A 205 16.07 -16.64 16.90
N ALA A 206 16.57 -17.77 17.38
CA ALA A 206 17.15 -18.80 16.52
C ALA A 206 16.14 -19.29 15.45
N PHE A 207 14.85 -19.39 15.81
CA PHE A 207 13.80 -19.71 14.84
C PHE A 207 13.62 -18.59 13.82
N ILE A 208 13.48 -17.32 14.28
CA ILE A 208 13.27 -16.15 13.42
C ILE A 208 14.46 -15.98 12.47
N GLU A 209 15.70 -16.01 12.99
CA GLU A 209 16.92 -15.88 12.22
C GLU A 209 17.03 -16.94 11.12
N ASN A 210 16.77 -18.21 11.48
CA ASN A 210 16.76 -19.30 10.50
C ASN A 210 15.70 -19.08 9.43
N TYR A 211 14.49 -18.63 9.81
CA TYR A 211 13.39 -18.44 8.88
C TYR A 211 13.61 -17.23 7.95
N LEU A 212 14.13 -16.12 8.48
CA LEU A 212 14.49 -14.96 7.68
C LEU A 212 15.65 -15.24 6.72
N ASN A 213 16.54 -16.18 7.08
CA ASN A 213 17.68 -16.55 6.23
C ASN A 213 17.36 -17.61 5.17
N GLN A 214 16.16 -18.21 5.18
CA GLN A 214 15.71 -19.11 4.11
C GLN A 214 15.56 -18.34 2.80
N PRO A 215 15.77 -18.99 1.63
CA PRO A 215 15.39 -18.43 0.34
C PRO A 215 13.94 -17.92 0.37
N PHE A 216 13.70 -16.84 -0.34
CA PHE A 216 12.33 -16.34 -0.52
C PHE A 216 11.61 -17.26 -1.51
N ASP A 217 10.52 -17.86 -1.10
CA ASP A 217 9.72 -18.76 -1.93
C ASP A 217 8.39 -18.10 -2.24
N ASP A 218 8.22 -17.66 -3.48
CA ASP A 218 7.04 -16.94 -3.97
C ASP A 218 5.76 -17.78 -3.85
N LEU A 219 5.86 -19.12 -3.79
CA LEU A 219 4.70 -20.00 -3.62
C LEU A 219 4.13 -19.98 -2.20
N TYR A 220 4.97 -19.67 -1.20
CA TYR A 220 4.58 -19.70 0.21
C TYR A 220 4.69 -18.34 0.91
N SER A 221 5.28 -17.34 0.25
CA SER A 221 5.45 -15.99 0.77
C SER A 221 4.64 -15.01 -0.08
N TYR A 222 3.72 -14.29 0.54
CA TYR A 222 2.96 -13.24 -0.12
C TYR A 222 3.67 -11.89 0.03
N GLY A 223 3.82 -11.17 -1.07
CA GLY A 223 4.40 -9.83 -1.10
C GLY A 223 5.88 -9.80 -1.54
N LEU A 224 6.47 -8.64 -1.44
CA LEU A 224 7.86 -8.36 -1.79
C LEU A 224 8.79 -8.77 -0.65
N PRO A 225 9.97 -9.33 -0.93
CA PRO A 225 10.92 -9.71 0.12
C PRO A 225 11.54 -8.48 0.80
N ALA A 226 11.63 -8.49 2.13
CA ALA A 226 12.24 -7.41 2.90
C ALA A 226 13.79 -7.42 2.84
N ARG A 227 14.41 -8.55 2.46
CA ARG A 227 15.86 -8.65 2.24
C ARG A 227 16.22 -8.23 0.82
N LYS A 228 17.25 -7.38 0.71
CA LYS A 228 17.76 -6.86 -0.58
C LYS A 228 18.21 -8.00 -1.52
N SER A 229 18.99 -8.98 -0.99
CA SER A 229 19.44 -10.13 -1.79
C SER A 229 18.28 -10.99 -2.30
N ALA A 230 17.21 -11.14 -1.51
CA ALA A 230 16.04 -11.90 -1.93
C ALA A 230 15.22 -11.17 -3.02
N LEU A 231 15.22 -9.82 -3.01
CA LEU A 231 14.65 -9.06 -4.13
C LEU A 231 15.50 -9.20 -5.40
N ASP A 232 16.84 -9.19 -5.27
CA ASP A 232 17.72 -9.41 -6.41
C ASP A 232 17.54 -10.82 -6.99
N ASP A 233 17.40 -11.86 -6.14
CA ASP A 233 17.09 -13.24 -6.56
C ASP A 233 15.73 -13.32 -7.28
N MET A 234 14.70 -12.62 -6.77
CA MET A 234 13.37 -12.53 -7.41
C MET A 234 13.47 -11.90 -8.80
N VAL A 235 14.20 -10.80 -8.94
CA VAL A 235 14.43 -10.12 -10.21
C VAL A 235 15.21 -11.02 -11.17
N GLU A 236 16.29 -11.68 -10.70
CA GLU A 236 17.06 -12.60 -11.52
C GLU A 236 16.21 -13.77 -12.04
N LYS A 237 15.35 -14.34 -11.19
CA LYS A 237 14.40 -15.40 -11.56
C LYS A 237 13.41 -14.91 -12.61
N ALA A 238 12.86 -13.71 -12.47
CA ALA A 238 11.92 -13.11 -13.42
C ALA A 238 12.57 -12.78 -14.79
N LEU A 239 13.87 -12.45 -14.80
CA LEU A 239 14.62 -12.24 -16.02
C LEU A 239 15.00 -13.55 -16.75
N ASN A 240 15.05 -14.67 -16.03
CA ASN A 240 15.45 -15.98 -16.53
C ASN A 240 14.29 -16.99 -16.48
N VAL A 241 13.14 -16.63 -17.07
CA VAL A 241 11.95 -17.49 -17.09
C VAL A 241 12.27 -18.83 -17.72
N THR A 242 11.97 -19.91 -16.98
CA THR A 242 11.99 -21.28 -17.50
C THR A 242 10.59 -21.68 -17.93
N TYR A 243 10.51 -22.40 -19.06
CA TYR A 243 9.23 -22.80 -19.65
C TYR A 243 9.07 -24.30 -19.56
N MET A 244 7.82 -24.74 -19.37
CA MET A 244 7.47 -26.16 -19.40
C MET A 244 7.87 -26.78 -20.74
N THR A 245 8.48 -27.96 -20.68
CA THR A 245 8.84 -28.74 -21.85
C THR A 245 8.21 -30.13 -21.82
N ASP A 246 7.92 -30.66 -22.98
CA ASP A 246 7.48 -32.06 -23.15
C ASP A 246 8.65 -33.05 -22.99
N GLU A 247 8.37 -34.35 -23.15
CA GLU A 247 9.37 -35.44 -23.07
C GLU A 247 10.45 -35.37 -24.17
N ASN A 248 10.25 -34.59 -25.23
CA ASN A 248 11.19 -34.35 -26.32
C ASN A 248 12.03 -33.07 -26.12
N GLY A 249 11.72 -32.26 -25.06
CA GLY A 249 12.35 -30.99 -24.78
C GLY A 249 11.76 -29.82 -25.58
N GLU A 250 10.59 -29.98 -26.20
CA GLU A 250 9.86 -28.90 -26.88
C GLU A 250 8.99 -28.13 -25.87
N GLN A 251 8.91 -26.79 -25.99
CA GLN A 251 8.09 -25.97 -25.12
C GLN A 251 6.60 -26.34 -25.24
N ILE A 252 5.95 -26.49 -24.11
CA ILE A 252 4.50 -26.64 -24.02
C ILE A 252 3.85 -25.27 -24.17
N LEU A 253 2.90 -25.15 -25.10
CA LEU A 253 2.20 -23.92 -25.39
C LEU A 253 0.79 -23.94 -24.77
N ASP A 254 0.28 -22.75 -24.38
CA ASP A 254 -1.11 -22.54 -24.01
C ASP A 254 -2.05 -22.56 -25.25
N GLU A 255 -3.34 -22.35 -25.05
CA GLU A 255 -4.35 -22.31 -26.12
C GLU A 255 -4.16 -21.13 -27.10
N ASN A 256 -3.40 -20.10 -26.71
CA ASN A 256 -3.07 -18.93 -27.53
C ASN A 256 -1.71 -19.08 -28.25
N GLY A 257 -0.99 -20.19 -27.98
CA GLY A 257 0.30 -20.49 -28.58
C GLY A 257 1.50 -19.87 -27.85
N ASN A 258 1.35 -19.41 -26.62
CA ASN A 258 2.44 -18.88 -25.79
C ASN A 258 3.08 -19.99 -24.97
N PRO A 259 4.42 -19.99 -24.77
CA PRO A 259 5.09 -20.92 -23.88
C PRO A 259 4.57 -20.78 -22.45
N ILE A 260 4.29 -21.90 -21.78
CA ILE A 260 3.80 -21.91 -20.40
C ILE A 260 5.00 -21.85 -19.45
N PRO A 261 5.13 -20.81 -18.59
CA PRO A 261 6.18 -20.75 -17.58
C PRO A 261 6.07 -21.90 -16.57
N GLU A 262 7.21 -22.42 -16.08
CA GLU A 262 7.24 -23.51 -15.09
C GLU A 262 6.60 -23.12 -13.76
N ASP A 263 6.64 -21.82 -13.38
CA ASP A 263 5.99 -21.29 -12.19
C ASP A 263 4.48 -21.05 -12.37
N GLY A 264 3.94 -21.27 -13.57
CA GLY A 264 2.53 -21.10 -13.88
C GLY A 264 2.06 -19.65 -14.03
N THR A 265 2.97 -18.67 -13.95
CA THR A 265 2.64 -17.24 -13.95
C THR A 265 2.62 -16.70 -15.38
N SER A 266 1.54 -16.93 -16.10
CA SER A 266 1.43 -16.55 -17.52
C SER A 266 0.72 -15.20 -17.76
N GLY A 267 -0.13 -14.74 -16.84
CA GLY A 267 -0.90 -13.51 -17.01
C GLY A 267 -2.00 -13.35 -15.97
N ILE A 268 -2.84 -12.36 -16.19
CA ILE A 268 -3.99 -12.03 -15.34
C ILE A 268 -5.23 -11.80 -16.19
N SER A 269 -6.41 -12.14 -15.68
CA SER A 269 -7.70 -11.94 -16.34
C SER A 269 -8.74 -11.38 -15.35
N TYR A 270 -9.46 -10.36 -15.80
CA TYR A 270 -10.59 -9.72 -15.10
C TYR A 270 -11.85 -9.78 -15.97
N GLY A 271 -12.31 -10.97 -16.30
CA GLY A 271 -13.54 -11.16 -17.05
C GLY A 271 -13.44 -10.74 -18.52
N ASP A 272 -13.69 -9.48 -18.81
CA ASP A 272 -13.65 -8.87 -20.15
C ASP A 272 -12.29 -8.29 -20.54
N TRP A 273 -11.27 -8.45 -19.69
CA TRP A 273 -9.90 -7.98 -19.90
C TRP A 273 -8.91 -9.04 -19.47
N GLU A 274 -7.87 -9.25 -20.29
CA GLU A 274 -6.77 -10.17 -20.00
C GLU A 274 -5.43 -9.55 -20.40
N TYR A 275 -4.37 -9.94 -19.70
CA TYR A 275 -3.02 -9.51 -19.98
C TYR A 275 -2.04 -10.66 -19.77
N THR A 276 -1.15 -10.87 -20.74
CA THR A 276 -0.07 -11.86 -20.65
C THR A 276 1.22 -11.16 -20.22
N TYR A 277 1.83 -11.65 -19.14
CA TYR A 277 3.09 -11.10 -18.64
C TYR A 277 4.23 -11.32 -19.63
N HIS A 278 5.14 -10.38 -19.68
CA HIS A 278 6.39 -10.47 -20.39
C HIS A 278 7.59 -10.45 -19.43
N THR A 279 8.78 -10.84 -19.93
CA THR A 279 10.03 -10.68 -19.18
C THR A 279 10.19 -9.22 -18.76
N PRO A 280 10.41 -8.92 -17.47
CA PRO A 280 10.48 -7.55 -16.98
C PRO A 280 11.56 -6.74 -17.67
N THR A 281 11.25 -5.49 -17.96
CA THR A 281 12.20 -4.50 -18.47
C THR A 281 13.04 -3.90 -17.34
N GLU A 282 14.16 -3.28 -17.66
CA GLU A 282 14.97 -2.53 -16.70
C GLU A 282 14.18 -1.35 -16.10
N GLU A 283 13.27 -0.74 -16.87
CA GLU A 283 12.42 0.36 -16.42
C GLU A 283 11.43 -0.10 -15.34
N GLU A 284 10.71 -1.21 -15.56
CA GLU A 284 9.78 -1.79 -14.59
C GLU A 284 10.48 -2.19 -13.28
N ILE A 285 11.68 -2.79 -13.38
CA ILE A 285 12.49 -3.12 -12.22
C ILE A 285 12.90 -1.86 -11.44
N ASN A 286 13.27 -0.79 -12.14
CA ASN A 286 13.65 0.48 -11.53
C ASN A 286 12.44 1.16 -10.86
N ILE A 287 11.26 1.12 -11.48
CA ILE A 287 10.01 1.60 -10.86
C ILE A 287 9.74 0.87 -9.54
N LEU A 288 9.81 -0.47 -9.53
CA LEU A 288 9.64 -1.25 -8.31
C LEU A 288 10.62 -0.84 -7.21
N LYS A 289 11.93 -0.76 -7.56
CA LYS A 289 12.98 -0.36 -6.61
C LYS A 289 12.78 1.06 -6.09
N GLU A 290 12.33 1.98 -6.93
CA GLU A 290 11.98 3.34 -6.52
C GLU A 290 10.81 3.33 -5.53
N LEU A 291 9.71 2.65 -5.84
CA LEU A 291 8.56 2.54 -4.95
C LEU A 291 8.94 1.97 -3.58
N ILE A 292 9.78 0.94 -3.54
CA ILE A 292 10.31 0.39 -2.28
C ILE A 292 11.10 1.46 -1.52
N SER A 293 11.94 2.23 -2.22
CA SER A 293 12.85 3.20 -1.58
C SER A 293 12.13 4.39 -0.94
N VAL A 294 10.96 4.75 -1.46
CA VAL A 294 10.16 5.90 -0.98
C VAL A 294 9.00 5.48 -0.08
N ALA A 295 8.81 4.17 0.13
CA ALA A 295 7.71 3.65 0.92
C ALA A 295 7.81 4.07 2.40
N GLU A 296 6.68 4.50 2.94
CA GLU A 296 6.48 4.93 4.31
C GLU A 296 5.66 3.91 5.09
N PRO A 297 5.78 3.83 6.43
CA PRO A 297 4.92 2.95 7.21
C PRO A 297 3.46 3.39 7.11
N SER A 298 2.54 2.44 6.97
CA SER A 298 1.11 2.74 7.05
C SER A 298 0.69 2.97 8.51
N SER A 299 0.02 4.09 8.78
CA SER A 299 -0.60 4.38 10.08
C SER A 299 -1.93 3.65 10.30
N ALA A 300 -2.39 2.86 9.32
CA ALA A 300 -3.69 2.20 9.33
C ALA A 300 -3.90 1.19 10.48
N THR A 301 -2.84 0.69 11.10
CA THR A 301 -2.93 -0.32 12.13
C THR A 301 -2.91 0.28 13.54
N GLY A 302 -3.99 0.06 14.30
CA GLY A 302 -4.06 0.39 15.73
C GLY A 302 -4.86 1.63 16.11
N ASN A 303 -5.47 2.32 15.14
CA ASN A 303 -6.24 3.56 15.38
C ASN A 303 -7.75 3.41 15.07
N ASP A 304 -8.26 2.18 15.09
CA ASP A 304 -9.67 1.88 14.72
C ASP A 304 -10.68 2.74 15.47
N GLU A 305 -10.47 3.00 16.76
CA GLU A 305 -11.40 3.80 17.57
C GLU A 305 -11.41 5.28 17.12
N ILE A 306 -10.26 5.83 16.77
CA ILE A 306 -10.18 7.20 16.24
C ILE A 306 -10.89 7.28 14.90
N THR A 307 -10.64 6.33 14.02
CA THR A 307 -11.29 6.24 12.71
C THR A 307 -12.81 6.10 12.87
N ASN A 308 -13.28 5.28 13.82
CA ASN A 308 -14.69 5.14 14.13
C ASN A 308 -15.33 6.45 14.62
N ILE A 309 -14.65 7.18 15.54
CA ILE A 309 -15.11 8.48 16.00
C ILE A 309 -15.28 9.46 14.84
N ILE A 310 -14.29 9.51 13.94
CA ILE A 310 -14.28 10.43 12.80
C ILE A 310 -15.40 10.07 11.82
N THR A 311 -15.54 8.80 11.46
CA THR A 311 -16.56 8.36 10.50
C THR A 311 -17.97 8.54 11.03
N GLU A 312 -18.20 8.25 12.32
CA GLU A 312 -19.51 8.47 12.98
C GLU A 312 -19.94 9.95 12.91
N GLU A 313 -19.03 10.88 13.25
CA GLU A 313 -19.38 12.31 13.26
C GLU A 313 -19.49 12.90 11.86
N ALA A 314 -18.67 12.43 10.91
CA ALA A 314 -18.70 12.90 9.52
C ALA A 314 -20.04 12.62 8.84
N GLU A 315 -20.78 11.57 9.24
CA GLU A 315 -22.11 11.27 8.70
C GLU A 315 -23.10 12.44 8.79
N ALA A 316 -23.03 13.23 9.87
CA ALA A 316 -23.93 14.38 10.04
C ALA A 316 -23.66 15.48 9.00
N PHE A 317 -22.42 15.64 8.56
CA PHE A 317 -22.04 16.52 7.46
C PHE A 317 -22.47 15.92 6.11
N PHE A 318 -22.18 14.65 5.87
CA PHE A 318 -22.53 13.97 4.62
C PHE A 318 -24.04 13.94 4.35
N LYS A 319 -24.85 13.87 5.41
CA LYS A 319 -26.31 13.96 5.35
C LYS A 319 -26.84 15.41 5.31
N GLY A 320 -25.97 16.43 5.25
CA GLY A 320 -26.35 17.84 5.22
C GLY A 320 -27.00 18.36 6.51
N GLN A 321 -26.81 17.69 7.64
CA GLN A 321 -27.43 18.03 8.93
C GLN A 321 -26.62 19.05 9.72
N LYS A 322 -25.29 19.10 9.50
CA LYS A 322 -24.36 20.02 10.15
C LYS A 322 -23.40 20.60 9.13
N SER A 323 -22.80 21.76 9.45
CA SER A 323 -21.72 22.31 8.66
C SER A 323 -20.42 21.51 8.84
N VAL A 324 -19.50 21.62 7.88
CA VAL A 324 -18.18 20.97 7.96
C VAL A 324 -17.43 21.45 9.21
N ALA A 325 -17.48 22.75 9.52
CA ALA A 325 -16.81 23.32 10.67
C ALA A 325 -17.39 22.81 12.01
N ASP A 326 -18.71 22.63 12.11
CA ASP A 326 -19.35 22.07 13.33
C ASP A 326 -18.91 20.63 13.55
N VAL A 327 -18.89 19.81 12.48
CA VAL A 327 -18.49 18.40 12.54
C VAL A 327 -16.99 18.30 12.87
N ALA A 328 -16.13 19.05 12.21
CA ALA A 328 -14.70 19.11 12.49
C ALA A 328 -14.40 19.46 13.96
N GLY A 329 -15.14 20.42 14.54
CA GLY A 329 -15.04 20.79 15.96
C GLY A 329 -15.46 19.69 16.92
N VAL A 330 -16.49 18.90 16.57
CA VAL A 330 -16.91 17.73 17.38
C VAL A 330 -15.87 16.62 17.29
N ILE A 331 -15.40 16.29 16.09
CA ILE A 331 -14.32 15.32 15.87
C ILE A 331 -13.09 15.69 16.68
N GLN A 332 -12.63 16.96 16.56
CA GLN A 332 -11.50 17.48 17.34
C GLN A 332 -11.67 17.21 18.83
N SER A 333 -12.84 17.53 19.36
CA SER A 333 -13.11 17.40 20.79
C SER A 333 -13.11 15.94 21.25
N ARG A 334 -13.77 15.04 20.50
CA ARG A 334 -13.88 13.61 20.84
C ARG A 334 -12.52 12.90 20.71
N VAL A 335 -11.80 13.12 19.60
CA VAL A 335 -10.48 12.51 19.37
C VAL A 335 -9.46 13.02 20.38
N GLN A 336 -9.47 14.34 20.69
CA GLN A 336 -8.55 14.90 21.69
C GLN A 336 -8.74 14.25 23.08
N VAL A 337 -9.98 13.98 23.49
CA VAL A 337 -10.26 13.28 24.75
C VAL A 337 -9.71 11.85 24.69
N TYR A 338 -10.02 11.11 23.60
CA TYR A 338 -9.55 9.74 23.43
C TYR A 338 -8.02 9.64 23.45
N VAL A 339 -7.31 10.51 22.71
CA VAL A 339 -5.84 10.55 22.68
C VAL A 339 -5.27 10.85 24.07
N ASN A 340 -5.85 11.78 24.82
CA ASN A 340 -5.38 12.11 26.17
C ASN A 340 -5.55 10.95 27.17
N GLU A 341 -6.58 10.12 27.01
CA GLU A 341 -6.86 8.97 27.89
C GLU A 341 -6.02 7.73 27.54
N ASN A 342 -5.57 7.57 26.30
CA ASN A 342 -4.94 6.34 25.80
C ASN A 342 -3.46 6.48 25.42
N ARG A 343 -2.90 7.66 25.56
CA ARG A 343 -1.48 7.97 25.27
C ARG A 343 -0.48 7.42 26.29
#